data_6b0f2d3c05e6dc6517ee4e72eb79d28e
#
_entry.id   6b0f2d3c05e6dc6517ee4e72eb79d28e
#
_cell.length_a   1.000
_cell.length_b   1.000
_cell.length_c   1.000
_cell.angle_alpha   90.00
_cell.angle_beta   90.00
_cell.angle_gamma   90.00
#
_symmetry.space_group_name_H-M   'P 1'
#
loop_
_entity.id
_entity.type
_entity.pdbx_description
1 polymer ?
#
loop_
_entity_poly.entity_id
_entity_poly.type
_entity_poly.pdbx_seq_one_letter_code
_entity_poly.pdbx_strand_id
1 'polypeptide(L)'
;MYKRQLELITPRTALYRGVAFAELDVEAIVASGADLVLVDELAHTVPDRSRGRWEDVVDVLASGLDVLTTVNVANLQSVRDYAASITGVGAVELVPDEFVRSGEVVLVDMAAEALRRRIASGRVYSADQVGGALADYFRTSNLDALSQLGRAWMAGDVQVVGTELLVRQGLSTPATRPLVVAGVSGSGRSEHVVRHAARVAREHDAELVVVHVELEDSLAPRRRHELDQDRELALGLGGTFHEMQGTSAAPALAAFARARGAAWVVVALRRSRLGKPARWSVGSRLRRLLPEVTVDEVDEADLVLQSGQ
;
A
#
# COMPACT_ATOMS: atom_id res chain seq x y z
N MET A 1 -6.90 -4.34 -32.59
CA MET A 1 -6.55 -3.74 -33.89
C MET A 1 -5.65 -2.49 -33.75
N TYR A 2 -5.72 -1.75 -32.69
CA TYR A 2 -4.92 -0.51 -32.47
C TYR A 2 -3.48 -0.73 -31.99
N LYS A 3 -3.17 -1.87 -31.34
CA LYS A 3 -1.79 -2.18 -30.86
C LYS A 3 -0.70 -2.23 -31.95
N ARG A 4 -1.08 -2.27 -33.22
CA ARG A 4 -0.13 -2.30 -34.36
C ARG A 4 0.31 -0.91 -34.86
N GLN A 5 -0.24 0.16 -34.30
CA GLN A 5 0.07 1.54 -34.71
C GLN A 5 0.96 2.29 -33.72
N LEU A 6 1.21 1.69 -32.54
CA LEU A 6 2.10 2.26 -31.53
C LEU A 6 3.45 1.57 -31.61
N GLU A 7 4.51 2.35 -31.44
CA GLU A 7 5.85 1.80 -31.27
C GLU A 7 5.91 1.00 -29.96
N LEU A 8 6.42 -0.23 -30.04
CA LEU A 8 6.53 -1.12 -28.89
C LEU A 8 7.98 -1.10 -28.40
N ILE A 9 8.15 -0.69 -27.15
CA ILE A 9 9.44 -0.84 -26.47
C ILE A 9 9.57 -2.30 -26.04
N THR A 10 10.69 -2.91 -26.40
CA THR A 10 10.95 -4.31 -26.05
C THR A 10 11.10 -4.42 -24.53
N PRO A 11 10.28 -5.26 -23.87
CA PRO A 11 10.43 -5.47 -22.43
C PRO A 11 11.76 -6.17 -22.12
N ARG A 12 12.32 -5.88 -20.96
CA ARG A 12 13.45 -6.66 -20.45
C ARG A 12 12.94 -8.02 -19.93
N THR A 13 13.80 -9.02 -20.01
CA THR A 13 13.49 -10.35 -19.48
C THR A 13 14.04 -10.47 -18.06
N ALA A 14 13.15 -10.69 -17.07
CA ALA A 14 13.50 -11.06 -15.72
C ALA A 14 13.35 -12.58 -15.54
N LEU A 15 14.36 -13.25 -14.98
CA LEU A 15 14.32 -14.67 -14.69
C LEU A 15 14.03 -14.87 -13.20
N TYR A 16 12.93 -15.55 -12.90
CA TYR A 16 12.60 -15.93 -11.53
C TYR A 16 12.28 -17.42 -11.44
N ARG A 17 13.04 -18.16 -10.62
CA ARG A 17 12.91 -19.62 -10.45
C ARG A 17 12.87 -20.39 -11.78
N GLY A 18 13.65 -19.94 -12.77
CA GLY A 18 13.72 -20.56 -14.10
C GLY A 18 12.60 -20.18 -15.06
N VAL A 19 11.69 -19.31 -14.67
CA VAL A 19 10.63 -18.75 -15.52
C VAL A 19 11.02 -17.36 -15.99
N ALA A 20 10.84 -17.08 -17.28
CA ALA A 20 11.10 -15.77 -17.86
C ALA A 20 9.83 -14.89 -17.80
N PHE A 21 9.98 -13.69 -17.25
CA PHE A 21 8.93 -12.68 -17.17
C PHE A 21 9.33 -11.47 -18.03
N ALA A 22 8.33 -10.88 -18.69
CA ALA A 22 8.50 -9.67 -19.49
C ALA A 22 8.18 -8.45 -18.60
N GLU A 23 9.18 -7.64 -18.32
CA GLU A 23 9.10 -6.51 -17.41
C GLU A 23 9.39 -5.18 -18.12
N LEU A 24 8.99 -4.07 -17.51
CA LEU A 24 9.30 -2.75 -18.01
C LEU A 24 10.83 -2.56 -18.07
N ASP A 25 11.29 -2.05 -19.19
CA ASP A 25 12.66 -1.58 -19.37
C ASP A 25 12.67 -0.06 -19.26
N VAL A 26 12.85 0.45 -18.03
CA VAL A 26 12.83 1.88 -17.75
C VAL A 26 13.92 2.62 -18.52
N GLU A 27 15.11 2.03 -18.66
CA GLU A 27 16.22 2.63 -19.41
C GLU A 27 15.87 2.75 -20.89
N ALA A 28 15.32 1.68 -21.49
CA ALA A 28 14.89 1.71 -22.89
C ALA A 28 13.72 2.69 -23.11
N ILE A 29 12.80 2.81 -22.14
CA ILE A 29 11.70 3.78 -22.17
C ILE A 29 12.27 5.21 -22.20
N VAL A 30 13.16 5.55 -21.28
CA VAL A 30 13.77 6.89 -21.21
C VAL A 30 14.59 7.19 -22.47
N ALA A 31 15.29 6.20 -23.01
CA ALA A 31 16.09 6.34 -24.22
C ALA A 31 15.26 6.45 -25.52
N SER A 32 13.97 6.12 -25.49
CA SER A 32 13.10 6.12 -26.66
C SER A 32 12.82 7.51 -27.24
N GLY A 33 12.95 8.56 -26.39
CA GLY A 33 12.63 9.93 -26.78
C GLY A 33 11.12 10.18 -26.96
N ALA A 34 10.27 9.31 -26.43
CA ALA A 34 8.82 9.50 -26.41
C ALA A 34 8.42 10.62 -25.45
N ASP A 35 7.36 11.36 -25.76
CA ASP A 35 6.77 12.33 -24.84
C ASP A 35 5.76 11.66 -23.89
N LEU A 36 5.10 10.59 -24.35
CA LEU A 36 4.06 9.85 -23.63
C LEU A 36 4.28 8.34 -23.72
N VAL A 37 4.25 7.65 -22.61
CA VAL A 37 4.39 6.19 -22.50
C VAL A 37 3.08 5.55 -22.06
N LEU A 38 2.68 4.48 -22.74
CA LEU A 38 1.53 3.67 -22.35
C LEU A 38 1.99 2.45 -21.58
N VAL A 39 1.59 2.36 -20.30
CA VAL A 39 1.92 1.25 -19.41
C VAL A 39 0.63 0.55 -18.98
N ASP A 40 0.46 -0.70 -19.39
CA ASP A 40 -0.70 -1.51 -18.98
C ASP A 40 -0.44 -2.22 -17.64
N GLU A 41 -1.50 -2.49 -16.87
CA GLU A 41 -1.45 -3.24 -15.60
C GLU A 41 -0.47 -2.66 -14.55
N LEU A 42 -0.79 -1.48 -14.04
CA LEU A 42 0.01 -0.79 -13.03
C LEU A 42 0.28 -1.62 -11.75
N ALA A 43 -0.64 -2.52 -11.40
CA ALA A 43 -0.57 -3.33 -10.19
C ALA A 43 0.33 -4.57 -10.32
N HIS A 44 1.05 -4.74 -11.41
CA HIS A 44 1.96 -5.87 -11.57
C HIS A 44 3.18 -5.77 -10.65
N THR A 45 3.55 -6.86 -9.99
CA THR A 45 4.76 -6.94 -9.15
C THR A 45 5.82 -7.79 -9.84
N VAL A 46 7.02 -7.25 -9.90
CA VAL A 46 8.19 -7.95 -10.48
C VAL A 46 8.65 -9.04 -9.52
N PRO A 47 8.60 -10.34 -9.91
CA PRO A 47 8.84 -11.44 -8.97
C PRO A 47 10.24 -11.48 -8.34
N ASP A 48 11.25 -10.88 -8.98
CA ASP A 48 12.66 -10.91 -8.53
C ASP A 48 13.06 -9.73 -7.65
N ARG A 49 12.19 -8.69 -7.53
CA ARG A 49 12.59 -7.42 -6.93
C ARG A 49 11.77 -6.97 -5.72
N SER A 50 10.73 -7.65 -5.32
CA SER A 50 9.74 -7.14 -4.34
C SER A 50 9.25 -5.70 -4.66
N ARG A 51 9.34 -5.27 -5.92
CA ARG A 51 9.05 -3.94 -6.41
C ARG A 51 7.86 -3.98 -7.36
N GLY A 52 6.88 -3.12 -7.14
CA GLY A 52 5.71 -2.99 -7.99
C GLY A 52 6.00 -2.20 -9.27
N ARG A 53 5.28 -2.49 -10.35
CA ARG A 53 5.37 -1.73 -11.62
C ARG A 53 5.07 -0.25 -11.42
N TRP A 54 4.24 0.12 -10.46
CA TRP A 54 3.96 1.51 -10.13
C TRP A 54 5.23 2.27 -9.70
N GLU A 55 6.21 1.61 -9.06
CA GLU A 55 7.48 2.22 -8.68
C GLU A 55 8.39 2.43 -9.91
N ASP A 56 8.33 1.54 -10.91
CA ASP A 56 9.01 1.76 -12.19
C ASP A 56 8.38 2.94 -12.95
N VAL A 57 7.06 3.11 -12.85
CA VAL A 57 6.36 4.29 -13.40
C VAL A 57 6.78 5.57 -12.69
N VAL A 58 7.05 5.56 -11.38
CA VAL A 58 7.63 6.71 -10.67
C VAL A 58 8.97 7.12 -11.30
N ASP A 59 9.84 6.14 -11.61
CA ASP A 59 11.14 6.43 -12.22
C ASP A 59 10.99 7.01 -13.66
N VAL A 60 10.01 6.51 -14.43
CA VAL A 60 9.69 7.05 -15.75
C VAL A 60 9.20 8.50 -15.65
N LEU A 61 8.27 8.79 -14.73
CA LEU A 61 7.78 10.15 -14.49
C LEU A 61 8.90 11.09 -14.02
N ALA A 62 9.79 10.61 -13.15
CA ALA A 62 10.95 11.39 -12.67
C ALA A 62 11.93 11.75 -13.79
N SER A 63 11.93 11.02 -14.90
CA SER A 63 12.74 11.35 -16.10
C SER A 63 12.08 12.40 -17.01
N GLY A 64 10.88 12.87 -16.67
CA GLY A 64 10.17 13.93 -17.39
C GLY A 64 9.23 13.44 -18.49
N LEU A 65 8.95 12.14 -18.57
CA LEU A 65 7.99 11.58 -19.52
C LEU A 65 6.58 11.55 -18.90
N ASP A 66 5.57 11.77 -19.73
CA ASP A 66 4.18 11.53 -19.34
C ASP A 66 3.84 10.03 -19.41
N VAL A 67 2.98 9.56 -18.50
CA VAL A 67 2.54 8.16 -18.47
C VAL A 67 1.02 8.06 -18.48
N LEU A 68 0.47 7.27 -19.38
CA LEU A 68 -0.92 6.81 -19.33
C LEU A 68 -0.93 5.34 -18.94
N THR A 69 -1.59 5.02 -17.83
CA THR A 69 -1.62 3.65 -17.30
C THR A 69 -3.02 3.18 -16.96
N THR A 70 -3.16 1.90 -16.69
CA THR A 70 -4.41 1.28 -16.25
C THR A 70 -4.22 0.60 -14.91
N VAL A 71 -5.23 0.64 -14.06
CA VAL A 71 -5.28 -0.11 -12.79
C VAL A 71 -6.68 -0.68 -12.58
N ASN A 72 -6.74 -1.90 -12.08
CA ASN A 72 -8.00 -2.49 -11.68
C ASN A 72 -8.40 -1.95 -10.30
N VAL A 73 -9.67 -1.62 -10.12
CA VAL A 73 -10.23 -1.14 -8.84
C VAL A 73 -9.90 -2.07 -7.67
N ALA A 74 -9.93 -3.38 -7.88
CA ALA A 74 -9.60 -4.36 -6.84
C ALA A 74 -8.13 -4.32 -6.38
N ASN A 75 -7.24 -3.70 -7.14
CA ASN A 75 -5.82 -3.55 -6.81
C ASN A 75 -5.50 -2.23 -6.08
N LEU A 76 -6.49 -1.36 -5.86
CA LEU A 76 -6.33 -0.16 -5.04
C LEU A 76 -6.26 -0.55 -3.56
N GLN A 77 -5.29 0.00 -2.84
CA GLN A 77 -4.99 -0.40 -1.47
C GLN A 77 -6.20 -0.29 -0.53
N SER A 78 -6.97 0.80 -0.61
CA SER A 78 -8.15 1.02 0.24
C SER A 78 -9.37 0.18 -0.17
N VAL A 79 -9.39 -0.36 -1.39
CA VAL A 79 -10.52 -1.13 -1.93
C VAL A 79 -10.34 -2.64 -1.76
N ARG A 80 -9.10 -3.10 -1.60
CA ARG A 80 -8.69 -4.51 -1.62
C ARG A 80 -9.60 -5.44 -0.82
N ASP A 81 -9.82 -5.11 0.46
CA ASP A 81 -10.52 -6.02 1.38
C ASP A 81 -12.01 -6.11 1.07
N TYR A 82 -12.62 -5.01 0.63
CA TYR A 82 -13.99 -5.00 0.13
C TYR A 82 -14.13 -5.81 -1.15
N ALA A 83 -13.22 -5.59 -2.11
CA ALA A 83 -13.20 -6.33 -3.37
C ALA A 83 -12.99 -7.84 -3.13
N ALA A 84 -12.07 -8.22 -2.23
CA ALA A 84 -11.83 -9.62 -1.87
C ALA A 84 -13.07 -10.28 -1.25
N SER A 85 -13.75 -9.59 -0.34
CA SER A 85 -14.97 -10.10 0.30
C SER A 85 -16.12 -10.28 -0.70
N ILE A 86 -16.25 -9.38 -1.68
CA ILE A 86 -17.29 -9.42 -2.70
C ILE A 86 -17.01 -10.49 -3.76
N THR A 87 -15.77 -10.58 -4.23
CA THR A 87 -15.41 -11.45 -5.36
C THR A 87 -14.96 -12.84 -4.93
N GLY A 88 -14.59 -13.02 -3.66
CA GLY A 88 -13.94 -14.23 -3.16
C GLY A 88 -12.47 -14.34 -3.57
N VAL A 89 -11.90 -13.32 -4.23
CA VAL A 89 -10.51 -13.32 -4.74
C VAL A 89 -9.77 -12.09 -4.19
N GLY A 90 -8.76 -12.33 -3.36
CA GLY A 90 -7.88 -11.28 -2.84
C GLY A 90 -6.85 -10.84 -3.88
N ALA A 91 -6.72 -9.54 -4.10
CA ALA A 91 -5.62 -9.00 -4.89
C ALA A 91 -4.31 -9.14 -4.10
N VAL A 92 -3.31 -9.74 -4.73
CA VAL A 92 -1.96 -9.89 -4.17
C VAL A 92 -1.13 -8.65 -4.47
N GLU A 93 -1.31 -8.10 -5.66
CA GLU A 93 -0.59 -6.94 -6.18
C GLU A 93 -1.41 -5.68 -5.92
N LEU A 94 -0.81 -4.70 -5.24
CA LEU A 94 -1.50 -3.49 -4.82
C LEU A 94 -0.79 -2.23 -5.30
N VAL A 95 -1.59 -1.20 -5.54
CA VAL A 95 -1.11 0.13 -5.85
C VAL A 95 -1.56 1.08 -4.73
N PRO A 96 -0.65 1.90 -4.18
CA PRO A 96 -1.01 2.91 -3.18
C PRO A 96 -2.02 3.92 -3.75
N ASP A 97 -3.07 4.20 -3.00
CA ASP A 97 -4.10 5.17 -3.41
C ASP A 97 -3.51 6.56 -3.66
N GLU A 98 -2.54 6.98 -2.85
CA GLU A 98 -1.88 8.29 -2.98
C GLU A 98 -1.15 8.42 -4.32
N PHE A 99 -0.48 7.35 -4.77
CA PHE A 99 0.18 7.35 -6.08
C PHE A 99 -0.84 7.55 -7.20
N VAL A 100 -1.94 6.79 -7.20
CA VAL A 100 -2.98 6.93 -8.23
C VAL A 100 -3.63 8.31 -8.20
N ARG A 101 -3.87 8.86 -7.00
CA ARG A 101 -4.45 10.20 -6.82
C ARG A 101 -3.51 11.35 -7.18
N SER A 102 -2.21 11.11 -7.30
CA SER A 102 -1.26 12.13 -7.73
C SER A 102 -1.38 12.48 -9.21
N GLY A 103 -2.02 11.62 -10.02
CA GLY A 103 -2.28 11.83 -11.43
C GLY A 103 -3.74 12.21 -11.73
N GLU A 104 -4.03 12.47 -13.00
CA GLU A 104 -5.39 12.59 -13.50
C GLU A 104 -6.04 11.21 -13.58
N VAL A 105 -7.17 11.02 -12.93
CA VAL A 105 -7.86 9.74 -12.85
C VAL A 105 -9.16 9.74 -13.64
N VAL A 106 -9.31 8.78 -14.54
CA VAL A 106 -10.53 8.55 -15.30
C VAL A 106 -11.09 7.18 -14.95
N LEU A 107 -12.31 7.15 -14.40
CA LEU A 107 -13.02 5.88 -14.17
C LEU A 107 -13.62 5.35 -15.47
N VAL A 108 -13.09 4.24 -15.96
CA VAL A 108 -13.67 3.52 -17.10
C VAL A 108 -14.71 2.54 -16.58
N ASP A 109 -15.97 2.95 -16.61
CA ASP A 109 -17.10 2.15 -16.15
C ASP A 109 -17.83 1.50 -17.33
N MET A 110 -17.99 0.19 -17.26
CA MET A 110 -18.66 -0.60 -18.27
C MET A 110 -19.79 -1.40 -17.63
N ALA A 111 -20.97 -1.39 -18.25
CA ALA A 111 -22.09 -2.21 -17.80
C ALA A 111 -21.69 -3.70 -17.68
N ALA A 112 -22.05 -4.33 -16.57
CA ALA A 112 -21.65 -5.70 -16.23
C ALA A 112 -21.94 -6.68 -17.36
N GLU A 113 -23.12 -6.58 -17.99
CA GLU A 113 -23.51 -7.45 -19.11
C GLU A 113 -22.66 -7.24 -20.36
N ALA A 114 -22.21 -6.00 -20.62
CA ALA A 114 -21.34 -5.71 -21.77
C ALA A 114 -19.95 -6.30 -21.53
N LEU A 115 -19.40 -6.20 -20.33
CA LEU A 115 -18.14 -6.84 -19.95
C LEU A 115 -18.24 -8.37 -20.02
N ARG A 116 -19.29 -8.96 -19.49
CA ARG A 116 -19.53 -10.41 -19.55
C ARG A 116 -19.63 -10.93 -20.98
N ARG A 117 -20.33 -10.22 -21.88
CA ARG A 117 -20.36 -10.57 -23.32
C ARG A 117 -18.96 -10.50 -23.94
N ARG A 118 -18.14 -9.50 -23.58
CA ARG A 118 -16.78 -9.39 -24.07
C ARG A 118 -15.90 -10.55 -23.61
N ILE A 119 -16.03 -10.97 -22.35
CA ILE A 119 -15.33 -12.14 -21.80
C ILE A 119 -15.80 -13.41 -22.49
N ALA A 120 -17.13 -13.62 -22.64
CA ALA A 120 -17.71 -14.78 -23.30
C ALA A 120 -17.28 -14.92 -24.76
N SER A 121 -16.90 -13.83 -25.43
CA SER A 121 -16.39 -13.88 -26.81
C SER A 121 -14.95 -14.41 -26.93
N GLY A 122 -14.31 -14.83 -25.84
CA GLY A 122 -12.95 -15.39 -25.81
C GLY A 122 -11.83 -14.39 -26.13
N ARG A 123 -12.12 -13.08 -26.05
CA ARG A 123 -11.13 -12.03 -26.35
C ARG A 123 -10.22 -11.68 -25.17
N VAL A 124 -10.57 -12.15 -23.96
CA VAL A 124 -9.87 -11.83 -22.70
C VAL A 124 -9.31 -13.09 -22.07
N TYR A 125 -10.08 -14.18 -22.07
CA TYR A 125 -9.69 -15.49 -21.54
C TYR A 125 -9.76 -16.56 -22.64
N SER A 126 -8.98 -17.62 -22.48
CA SER A 126 -9.09 -18.81 -23.32
C SER A 126 -10.45 -19.50 -23.10
N ALA A 127 -10.94 -20.21 -24.11
CA ALA A 127 -12.30 -20.79 -24.12
C ALA A 127 -12.58 -21.73 -22.93
N ASP A 128 -11.56 -22.43 -22.44
CA ASP A 128 -11.60 -23.34 -21.28
C ASP A 128 -11.71 -22.58 -19.93
N GLN A 129 -11.20 -21.35 -19.84
CA GLN A 129 -11.22 -20.53 -18.64
C GLN A 129 -12.46 -19.63 -18.53
N VAL A 130 -13.14 -19.33 -19.64
CA VAL A 130 -14.29 -18.42 -19.70
C VAL A 130 -15.42 -18.85 -18.76
N GLY A 131 -15.74 -20.15 -18.72
CA GLY A 131 -16.85 -20.67 -17.92
C GLY A 131 -16.66 -20.41 -16.42
N GLY A 132 -15.50 -20.74 -15.90
CA GLY A 132 -15.15 -20.50 -14.49
C GLY A 132 -15.09 -19.01 -14.15
N ALA A 133 -14.42 -18.22 -15.00
CA ALA A 133 -14.31 -16.77 -14.79
C ALA A 133 -15.69 -16.09 -14.71
N LEU A 134 -16.63 -16.44 -15.60
CA LEU A 134 -18.00 -15.90 -15.61
C LEU A 134 -18.86 -16.39 -14.45
N ALA A 135 -18.60 -17.59 -13.93
CA ALA A 135 -19.35 -18.17 -12.82
C ALA A 135 -18.93 -17.59 -11.46
N ASP A 136 -17.70 -17.15 -11.32
CA ASP A 136 -17.11 -16.71 -10.04
C ASP A 136 -16.84 -15.22 -10.01
N TYR A 137 -15.69 -14.78 -10.44
CA TYR A 137 -15.27 -13.38 -10.31
C TYR A 137 -16.18 -12.42 -11.09
N PHE A 138 -16.53 -12.75 -12.33
CA PHE A 138 -17.30 -11.90 -13.24
C PHE A 138 -18.82 -12.14 -13.17
N ARG A 139 -19.35 -12.45 -11.99
CA ARG A 139 -20.80 -12.40 -11.77
C ARG A 139 -21.28 -10.95 -11.88
N THR A 140 -22.50 -10.77 -12.40
CA THR A 140 -23.10 -9.44 -12.55
C THR A 140 -23.07 -8.68 -11.23
N SER A 141 -23.48 -9.33 -10.12
CA SER A 141 -23.45 -8.71 -8.77
C SER A 141 -22.08 -8.23 -8.33
N ASN A 142 -21.02 -9.01 -8.65
CA ASN A 142 -19.65 -8.64 -8.29
C ASN A 142 -19.19 -7.44 -9.12
N LEU A 143 -19.46 -7.44 -10.42
CA LEU A 143 -19.10 -6.35 -11.33
C LEU A 143 -19.81 -5.05 -10.96
N ASP A 144 -21.11 -5.11 -10.63
CA ASP A 144 -21.87 -3.95 -10.18
C ASP A 144 -21.34 -3.40 -8.86
N ALA A 145 -20.93 -4.28 -7.93
CA ALA A 145 -20.33 -3.87 -6.67
C ALA A 145 -18.94 -3.25 -6.87
N LEU A 146 -18.09 -3.84 -7.73
CA LEU A 146 -16.78 -3.27 -8.07
C LEU A 146 -16.91 -1.90 -8.76
N SER A 147 -17.92 -1.72 -9.63
CA SER A 147 -18.25 -0.43 -10.24
C SER A 147 -18.63 0.62 -9.17
N GLN A 148 -19.46 0.23 -8.19
CA GLN A 148 -19.82 1.11 -7.07
C GLN A 148 -18.61 1.45 -6.21
N LEU A 149 -17.72 0.49 -5.92
CA LEU A 149 -16.47 0.74 -5.20
C LEU A 149 -15.54 1.70 -5.96
N GLY A 150 -15.45 1.57 -7.28
CA GLY A 150 -14.67 2.50 -8.11
C GLY A 150 -15.19 3.94 -8.03
N ARG A 151 -16.51 4.13 -8.10
CA ARG A 151 -17.12 5.44 -7.92
C ARG A 151 -16.92 5.99 -6.51
N ALA A 152 -17.06 5.13 -5.49
CA ALA A 152 -16.81 5.49 -4.11
C ALA A 152 -15.34 5.89 -3.87
N TRP A 153 -14.40 5.20 -4.52
CA TRP A 153 -12.99 5.55 -4.45
C TRP A 153 -12.72 6.95 -5.04
N MET A 154 -13.34 7.27 -6.18
CA MET A 154 -13.26 8.61 -6.78
C MET A 154 -13.83 9.69 -5.85
N ALA A 155 -14.91 9.39 -5.12
CA ALA A 155 -15.56 10.31 -4.18
C ALA A 155 -14.87 10.39 -2.80
N GLY A 156 -14.00 9.44 -2.46
CA GLY A 156 -13.37 9.33 -1.14
C GLY A 156 -14.19 8.55 -0.10
N ASP A 157 -15.25 7.86 -0.52
CA ASP A 157 -16.27 7.24 0.36
C ASP A 157 -16.20 5.70 0.40
N VAL A 158 -15.03 5.11 0.09
CA VAL A 158 -14.85 3.65 -0.03
C VAL A 158 -15.34 2.90 1.21
N GLN A 159 -15.02 3.39 2.40
CA GLN A 159 -15.37 2.71 3.64
C GLN A 159 -16.89 2.64 3.86
N VAL A 160 -17.60 3.72 3.58
CA VAL A 160 -19.06 3.80 3.74
C VAL A 160 -19.73 2.89 2.72
N VAL A 161 -19.45 3.10 1.45
CA VAL A 161 -20.07 2.33 0.35
C VAL A 161 -19.68 0.86 0.39
N GLY A 162 -18.41 0.55 0.69
CA GLY A 162 -17.92 -0.82 0.80
C GLY A 162 -18.64 -1.58 1.91
N THR A 163 -18.80 -0.98 3.09
CA THR A 163 -19.55 -1.56 4.20
C THR A 163 -21.01 -1.81 3.84
N GLU A 164 -21.69 -0.85 3.20
CA GLU A 164 -23.07 -1.00 2.76
C GLU A 164 -23.25 -2.14 1.74
N LEU A 165 -22.30 -2.27 0.80
CA LEU A 165 -22.31 -3.33 -0.20
C LEU A 165 -22.19 -4.72 0.45
N LEU A 166 -21.30 -4.88 1.40
CA LEU A 166 -21.13 -6.15 2.11
C LEU A 166 -22.36 -6.52 2.91
N VAL A 167 -22.92 -5.58 3.69
CA VAL A 167 -24.16 -5.79 4.45
C VAL A 167 -25.31 -6.19 3.51
N ARG A 168 -25.45 -5.50 2.37
CA ARG A 168 -26.50 -5.80 1.37
C ARG A 168 -26.37 -7.19 0.75
N GLN A 169 -25.14 -7.70 0.62
CA GLN A 169 -24.86 -9.04 0.10
C GLN A 169 -24.85 -10.12 1.19
N GLY A 170 -25.11 -9.76 2.46
CA GLY A 170 -25.05 -10.68 3.61
C GLY A 170 -23.62 -11.17 3.90
N LEU A 171 -22.62 -10.43 3.45
CA LEU A 171 -21.21 -10.71 3.70
C LEU A 171 -20.76 -10.03 5.00
N SER A 172 -19.81 -10.65 5.68
CA SER A 172 -19.18 -10.00 6.82
C SER A 172 -18.40 -8.78 6.32
N THR A 173 -18.59 -7.64 6.98
CA THR A 173 -17.68 -6.51 6.79
C THR A 173 -16.26 -7.00 7.08
N PRO A 174 -15.25 -6.63 6.27
CA PRO A 174 -13.88 -6.82 6.70
C PRO A 174 -13.83 -6.23 8.12
N ALA A 175 -13.50 -7.05 9.09
CA ALA A 175 -13.16 -6.49 10.39
C ALA A 175 -12.11 -5.44 10.04
N THR A 176 -12.40 -4.18 10.29
CA THR A 176 -11.39 -3.13 10.24
C THR A 176 -10.40 -3.58 11.29
N ARG A 177 -9.36 -4.31 10.85
CA ARG A 177 -8.31 -4.73 11.77
C ARG A 177 -7.82 -3.46 12.42
N PRO A 178 -7.81 -3.41 13.73
CA PRO A 178 -7.25 -2.25 14.39
C PRO A 178 -5.87 -1.98 13.79
N LEU A 179 -5.49 -0.74 13.66
CA LEU A 179 -4.21 -0.36 13.08
C LEU A 179 -3.23 0.01 14.19
N VAL A 180 -2.05 -0.57 14.14
CA VAL A 180 -0.88 -0.19 14.94
C VAL A 180 0.09 0.59 14.08
N VAL A 181 0.35 1.84 14.43
CA VAL A 181 1.32 2.70 13.77
C VAL A 181 2.61 2.74 14.59
N ALA A 182 3.74 2.33 14.01
CA ALA A 182 5.06 2.44 14.61
C ALA A 182 5.82 3.63 14.03
N GLY A 183 6.11 4.65 14.84
CA GLY A 183 6.91 5.81 14.42
C GLY A 183 8.41 5.55 14.60
N VAL A 184 9.16 5.52 13.50
CA VAL A 184 10.60 5.27 13.48
C VAL A 184 11.40 6.50 13.06
N SER A 185 12.63 6.64 13.57
CA SER A 185 13.48 7.82 13.32
C SER A 185 14.70 7.51 12.43
N GLY A 186 14.87 6.25 11.97
CA GLY A 186 16.10 5.83 11.29
C GLY A 186 17.33 5.97 12.20
N SER A 187 17.16 5.71 13.49
CA SER A 187 18.25 5.57 14.44
C SER A 187 18.31 4.10 14.84
N GLY A 188 19.47 3.53 15.11
CA GLY A 188 19.64 2.10 15.47
C GLY A 188 18.79 1.59 16.65
N ARG A 189 17.83 2.39 17.12
CA ARG A 189 16.84 2.06 18.16
C ARG A 189 15.46 1.76 17.60
N SER A 190 15.25 1.91 16.30
CA SER A 190 13.95 1.73 15.66
C SER A 190 13.52 0.25 15.66
N GLU A 191 14.46 -0.68 15.62
CA GLU A 191 14.19 -2.12 15.67
C GLU A 191 13.28 -2.51 16.84
N HIS A 192 13.54 -1.98 18.04
CA HIS A 192 12.75 -2.29 19.23
C HIS A 192 11.31 -1.78 19.11
N VAL A 193 11.14 -0.58 18.53
CA VAL A 193 9.81 -0.02 18.27
C VAL A 193 9.03 -0.88 17.30
N VAL A 194 9.66 -1.29 16.19
CA VAL A 194 9.02 -2.14 15.17
C VAL A 194 8.62 -3.50 15.74
N ARG A 195 9.51 -4.16 16.49
CA ARG A 195 9.23 -5.46 17.12
C ARG A 195 8.11 -5.37 18.17
N HIS A 196 8.11 -4.33 19.00
CA HIS A 196 7.04 -4.11 19.97
C HIS A 196 5.70 -3.86 19.28
N ALA A 197 5.67 -2.98 18.28
CA ALA A 197 4.47 -2.71 17.50
C ALA A 197 3.94 -3.97 16.78
N ALA A 198 4.83 -4.80 16.22
CA ALA A 198 4.45 -6.08 15.65
C ALA A 198 3.88 -7.08 16.66
N ARG A 199 4.36 -7.05 17.92
CA ARG A 199 3.78 -7.83 18.99
C ARG A 199 2.38 -7.35 19.34
N VAL A 200 2.19 -6.04 19.52
CA VAL A 200 0.87 -5.43 19.78
C VAL A 200 -0.09 -5.76 18.62
N ALA A 201 0.37 -5.64 17.39
CA ALA A 201 -0.44 -5.95 16.21
C ALA A 201 -0.91 -7.42 16.22
N ARG A 202 -0.03 -8.36 16.56
CA ARG A 202 -0.40 -9.79 16.67
C ARG A 202 -1.34 -10.08 17.84
N GLU A 203 -1.11 -9.47 19.00
CA GLU A 203 -1.95 -9.65 20.20
C GLU A 203 -3.40 -9.18 19.98
N HIS A 204 -3.58 -8.17 19.13
CA HIS A 204 -4.89 -7.55 18.85
C HIS A 204 -5.44 -7.85 17.46
N ASP A 205 -4.85 -8.79 16.72
CA ASP A 205 -5.18 -9.08 15.31
C ASP A 205 -5.26 -7.80 14.47
N ALA A 206 -4.28 -6.91 14.67
CA ALA A 206 -4.19 -5.59 14.07
C ALA A 206 -3.23 -5.57 12.86
N GLU A 207 -3.44 -4.61 11.96
CA GLU A 207 -2.48 -4.29 10.89
C GLU A 207 -1.29 -3.51 11.47
N LEU A 208 -0.07 -3.81 11.00
CA LEU A 208 1.13 -3.07 11.36
C LEU A 208 1.54 -2.13 10.23
N VAL A 209 1.68 -0.85 10.56
CA VAL A 209 2.25 0.16 9.65
C VAL A 209 3.40 0.86 10.33
N VAL A 210 4.58 0.80 9.72
CA VAL A 210 5.78 1.51 10.18
C VAL A 210 5.91 2.81 9.40
N VAL A 211 6.07 3.93 10.10
CA VAL A 211 6.10 5.27 9.50
C VAL A 211 7.38 5.98 9.88
N HIS A 212 8.13 6.42 8.88
CA HIS A 212 9.23 7.36 9.03
C HIS A 212 8.80 8.76 8.62
N VAL A 213 9.08 9.75 9.48
CA VAL A 213 8.86 11.17 9.15
C VAL A 213 10.20 11.81 8.85
N GLU A 214 10.44 12.10 7.57
CA GLU A 214 11.61 12.86 7.13
C GLU A 214 11.40 14.34 7.46
N LEU A 215 12.33 14.89 8.25
CA LEU A 215 12.31 16.31 8.61
C LEU A 215 13.21 17.09 7.63
N GLU A 216 12.78 18.27 7.21
CA GLU A 216 13.46 19.13 6.22
C GLU A 216 14.96 19.39 6.49
N ASP A 217 15.41 19.28 7.75
CA ASP A 217 16.81 19.50 8.15
C ASP A 217 17.67 18.22 8.23
N SER A 218 17.20 17.06 7.77
CA SER A 218 17.89 15.81 8.04
C SER A 218 18.72 15.30 6.84
N LEU A 219 19.92 15.83 6.71
CA LEU A 219 20.94 15.43 5.71
C LEU A 219 22.00 14.51 6.34
N ALA A 220 21.74 13.21 6.56
CA ALA A 220 22.81 12.30 6.97
C ALA A 220 22.76 10.95 6.25
N PRO A 221 23.82 10.55 5.51
CA PRO A 221 23.89 9.29 4.77
C PRO A 221 23.71 8.02 5.64
N ARG A 222 24.07 8.09 6.93
CA ARG A 222 23.92 6.96 7.87
C ARG A 222 22.46 6.54 8.12
N ARG A 223 21.52 7.48 8.04
CA ARG A 223 20.10 7.19 8.32
C ARG A 223 19.43 6.34 7.23
N ARG A 224 19.89 6.39 5.99
CA ARG A 224 19.31 5.57 4.91
C ARG A 224 19.49 4.08 5.17
N HIS A 225 20.69 3.66 5.54
CA HIS A 225 20.96 2.25 5.82
C HIS A 225 20.12 1.70 7.00
N GLU A 226 19.95 2.51 8.05
CA GLU A 226 19.14 2.15 9.21
C GLU A 226 17.64 2.13 8.85
N LEU A 227 17.18 3.01 7.97
CA LEU A 227 15.81 3.00 7.46
C LEU A 227 15.52 1.81 6.55
N ASP A 228 16.49 1.40 5.72
CA ASP A 228 16.38 0.19 4.90
C ASP A 228 16.23 -1.05 5.79
N GLN A 229 16.98 -1.14 6.88
CA GLN A 229 16.84 -2.20 7.88
C GLN A 229 15.46 -2.17 8.57
N ASP A 230 14.98 -0.98 8.96
CA ASP A 230 13.64 -0.81 9.56
C ASP A 230 12.55 -1.25 8.58
N ARG A 231 12.71 -0.94 7.28
CA ARG A 231 11.80 -1.35 6.21
C ARG A 231 11.80 -2.88 6.02
N GLU A 232 12.98 -3.49 5.90
CA GLU A 232 13.10 -4.95 5.78
C GLU A 232 12.48 -5.66 6.99
N LEU A 233 12.71 -5.15 8.18
CA LEU A 233 12.14 -5.69 9.40
C LEU A 233 10.62 -5.56 9.43
N ALA A 234 10.07 -4.40 9.03
CA ALA A 234 8.63 -4.18 8.96
C ALA A 234 7.95 -5.19 8.02
N LEU A 235 8.50 -5.34 6.81
CA LEU A 235 8.01 -6.28 5.80
C LEU A 235 8.15 -7.74 6.29
N GLY A 236 9.28 -8.09 6.89
CA GLY A 236 9.53 -9.43 7.44
C GLY A 236 8.58 -9.82 8.59
N LEU A 237 8.01 -8.83 9.28
CA LEU A 237 7.02 -9.01 10.34
C LEU A 237 5.56 -8.91 9.84
N GLY A 238 5.35 -8.82 8.52
CA GLY A 238 4.04 -8.75 7.88
C GLY A 238 3.39 -7.37 7.91
N GLY A 239 4.16 -6.32 8.21
CA GLY A 239 3.72 -4.93 8.17
C GLY A 239 4.03 -4.24 6.84
N THR A 240 3.67 -2.96 6.75
CA THR A 240 4.03 -2.06 5.65
C THR A 240 4.93 -0.94 6.15
N PHE A 241 5.69 -0.30 5.25
CA PHE A 241 6.59 0.80 5.58
C PHE A 241 6.25 2.03 4.75
N HIS A 242 6.09 3.18 5.41
CA HIS A 242 5.77 4.46 4.79
C HIS A 242 6.78 5.53 5.16
N GLU A 243 7.19 6.31 4.17
CA GLU A 243 7.96 7.53 4.37
C GLU A 243 7.07 8.74 4.08
N MET A 244 7.14 9.74 4.93
CA MET A 244 6.41 10.98 4.75
C MET A 244 7.25 12.17 5.16
N GLN A 245 7.07 13.30 4.51
CA GLN A 245 7.73 14.54 4.89
C GLN A 245 6.93 15.29 5.95
N GLY A 246 7.64 16.00 6.83
CA GLY A 246 6.99 16.82 7.84
C GLY A 246 7.94 17.77 8.54
N THR A 247 7.41 18.88 9.02
CA THR A 247 8.17 19.86 9.82
C THR A 247 8.43 19.38 11.26
N SER A 248 7.64 18.40 11.73
CA SER A 248 7.75 17.84 13.09
C SER A 248 7.14 16.44 13.14
N ALA A 249 7.85 15.49 13.75
CA ALA A 249 7.44 14.10 13.80
C ALA A 249 6.08 13.86 14.50
N ALA A 250 5.83 14.48 15.65
CA ALA A 250 4.61 14.20 16.40
C ALA A 250 3.32 14.67 15.70
N PRO A 251 3.22 15.89 15.15
CA PRO A 251 2.05 16.30 14.37
C PRO A 251 1.83 15.45 13.11
N ALA A 252 2.92 15.13 12.38
CA ALA A 252 2.83 14.32 11.16
C ALA A 252 2.34 12.90 11.46
N LEU A 253 2.92 12.24 12.47
CA LEU A 253 2.44 10.92 12.92
C LEU A 253 1.01 10.96 13.44
N ALA A 254 0.62 12.03 14.15
CA ALA A 254 -0.74 12.18 14.65
C ALA A 254 -1.75 12.35 13.48
N ALA A 255 -1.40 13.15 12.47
CA ALA A 255 -2.23 13.31 11.28
C ALA A 255 -2.40 11.98 10.53
N PHE A 256 -1.30 11.25 10.33
CA PHE A 256 -1.32 9.92 9.70
C PHE A 256 -2.17 8.92 10.48
N ALA A 257 -1.92 8.80 11.80
CA ALA A 257 -2.66 7.87 12.67
C ALA A 257 -4.16 8.16 12.68
N ARG A 258 -4.55 9.45 12.73
CA ARG A 258 -5.96 9.85 12.69
C ARG A 258 -6.59 9.56 11.34
N ALA A 259 -5.92 9.90 10.24
CA ALA A 259 -6.41 9.67 8.89
C ALA A 259 -6.61 8.18 8.58
N ARG A 260 -5.82 7.30 9.22
CA ARG A 260 -5.89 5.84 9.05
C ARG A 260 -6.69 5.13 10.15
N GLY A 261 -7.28 5.86 11.11
CA GLY A 261 -8.04 5.27 12.20
C GLY A 261 -7.21 4.36 13.11
N ALA A 262 -5.95 4.74 13.38
CA ALA A 262 -5.07 3.93 14.23
C ALA A 262 -5.62 3.79 15.65
N ALA A 263 -5.59 2.57 16.18
CA ALA A 263 -5.93 2.26 17.57
C ALA A 263 -4.71 2.41 18.50
N TRP A 264 -3.52 2.14 17.97
CA TRP A 264 -2.26 2.26 18.70
C TRP A 264 -1.21 3.06 17.91
N VAL A 265 -0.41 3.83 18.63
CA VAL A 265 0.81 4.44 18.11
C VAL A 265 1.98 4.07 19.01
N VAL A 266 3.00 3.45 18.45
CA VAL A 266 4.20 3.01 19.17
C VAL A 266 5.38 3.86 18.73
N VAL A 267 6.11 4.47 19.69
CA VAL A 267 7.30 5.29 19.43
C VAL A 267 8.41 5.00 20.45
N ALA A 268 9.64 5.36 20.12
CA ALA A 268 10.76 5.23 21.05
C ALA A 268 10.61 6.19 22.25
N LEU A 269 10.83 5.68 23.45
CA LEU A 269 10.94 6.49 24.65
C LEU A 269 12.26 7.29 24.63
N ARG A 270 12.16 8.59 24.73
CA ARG A 270 13.31 9.47 24.83
C ARG A 270 13.55 9.88 26.29
N ARG A 271 14.63 9.41 26.88
CA ARG A 271 15.05 9.82 28.22
C ARG A 271 15.87 11.14 28.18
N SER A 272 15.68 11.99 29.16
CA SER A 272 16.55 13.15 29.39
C SER A 272 17.92 12.69 29.89
N ARG A 273 18.93 13.57 29.85
CA ARG A 273 20.27 13.31 30.44
C ARG A 273 20.26 12.86 31.90
N LEU A 274 19.15 13.08 32.60
CA LEU A 274 18.94 12.71 34.01
C LEU A 274 18.14 11.37 34.14
N GLY A 275 18.00 10.60 33.08
CA GLY A 275 17.27 9.31 33.07
C GLY A 275 15.76 9.39 33.21
N LYS A 276 15.17 10.58 33.31
CA LYS A 276 13.72 10.79 33.42
C LYS A 276 13.09 10.90 32.02
N PRO A 277 11.81 10.47 31.85
CA PRO A 277 11.10 10.69 30.58
C PRO A 277 11.12 12.17 30.19
N ALA A 278 11.46 12.49 28.95
CA ALA A 278 11.52 13.87 28.50
C ALA A 278 10.09 14.42 28.41
N ARG A 279 9.81 15.49 29.16
CA ARG A 279 8.47 16.16 29.19
C ARG A 279 7.97 16.60 27.81
N TRP A 280 8.86 16.67 26.83
CA TRP A 280 8.61 17.08 25.45
C TRP A 280 8.94 15.95 24.46
N SER A 281 8.75 14.67 24.87
CA SER A 281 8.93 13.52 23.98
C SER A 281 7.89 13.52 22.85
N VAL A 282 8.19 12.83 21.76
CA VAL A 282 7.22 12.60 20.68
C VAL A 282 5.98 11.93 21.24
N GLY A 283 6.13 10.92 22.10
CA GLY A 283 5.00 10.22 22.72
C GLY A 283 4.14 11.12 23.61
N SER A 284 4.74 12.00 24.43
CA SER A 284 3.96 12.93 25.25
C SER A 284 3.16 13.95 24.42
N ARG A 285 3.66 14.33 23.25
CA ARG A 285 2.94 15.18 22.29
C ARG A 285 1.84 14.39 21.57
N LEU A 286 2.10 13.15 21.17
CA LEU A 286 1.11 12.27 20.55
C LEU A 286 -0.09 12.03 21.47
N ARG A 287 0.14 11.72 22.76
CA ARG A 287 -0.98 11.55 23.73
C ARG A 287 -1.90 12.77 23.83
N ARG A 288 -1.36 13.97 23.64
CA ARG A 288 -2.19 15.20 23.61
C ARG A 288 -2.91 15.41 22.29
N LEU A 289 -2.30 14.98 21.18
CA LEU A 289 -2.88 15.13 19.84
C LEU A 289 -3.89 14.04 19.53
N LEU A 290 -3.76 12.87 20.16
CA LEU A 290 -4.54 11.66 19.91
C LEU A 290 -5.11 11.11 21.23
N PRO A 291 -6.07 11.79 21.88
CA PRO A 291 -6.61 11.35 23.18
C PRO A 291 -7.35 10.01 23.11
N GLU A 292 -7.86 9.65 21.93
CA GLU A 292 -8.60 8.41 21.65
C GLU A 292 -7.70 7.22 21.25
N VAL A 293 -6.40 7.47 21.02
CA VAL A 293 -5.44 6.45 20.55
C VAL A 293 -4.51 6.04 21.70
N THR A 294 -4.28 4.75 21.87
CA THR A 294 -3.27 4.27 22.82
C THR A 294 -1.87 4.58 22.30
N VAL A 295 -1.09 5.34 23.06
CA VAL A 295 0.28 5.71 22.70
C VAL A 295 1.28 5.02 23.64
N ASP A 296 2.04 4.07 23.07
CA ASP A 296 3.10 3.33 23.76
C ASP A 296 4.47 3.97 23.49
N GLU A 297 5.23 4.20 24.55
CA GLU A 297 6.63 4.60 24.46
C GLU A 297 7.52 3.44 24.88
N VAL A 298 8.31 2.92 23.95
CA VAL A 298 9.18 1.75 24.16
C VAL A 298 10.59 2.18 24.56
N ASP A 299 11.10 1.64 25.68
CA ASP A 299 12.47 1.81 26.11
C ASP A 299 13.34 0.63 25.68
N GLU A 300 14.59 0.92 25.36
CA GLU A 300 15.62 -0.07 25.05
C GLU A 300 15.89 -1.05 26.22
N ALA A 301 15.61 -0.60 27.45
CA ALA A 301 15.82 -1.38 28.67
C ALA A 301 14.75 -2.44 28.95
N ASP A 302 13.55 -2.31 28.38
CA ASP A 302 12.42 -3.19 28.70
C ASP A 302 12.51 -4.58 28.04
N LEU A 303 13.39 -4.75 27.05
CA LEU A 303 13.55 -6.00 26.30
C LEU A 303 14.52 -7.00 26.93
N VAL A 304 15.44 -6.55 27.78
CA VAL A 304 16.42 -7.43 28.44
C VAL A 304 15.75 -8.29 29.52
N LEU A 305 14.58 -7.86 30.01
CA LEU A 305 13.82 -8.60 31.04
C LEU A 305 12.88 -9.68 30.47
N GLN A 306 12.58 -9.69 29.16
CA GLN A 306 11.63 -10.63 28.55
C GLN A 306 12.29 -11.76 27.77
N SER A 307 13.61 -11.71 27.49
CA SER A 307 14.36 -12.80 26.84
C SER A 307 14.93 -13.85 27.82
N GLY A 308 14.54 -13.80 29.08
CA GLY A 308 14.99 -14.68 30.17
C GLY A 308 13.92 -15.57 30.80
N GLN A 309 12.78 -15.80 30.10
CA GLN A 309 11.82 -16.82 30.55
C GLN A 309 11.55 -17.83 29.45
#